data_43faecbf4d0e6ad424907773664904e3
#
_entry.id   43faecbf4d0e6ad424907773664904e3
#
_cell.length_a   1.000
_cell.length_b   1.000
_cell.length_c   1.000
_cell.angle_alpha   90.00
_cell.angle_beta   90.00
_cell.angle_gamma   90.00
#
_symmetry.space_group_name_H-M   'P 1'
#
loop_
_entity.id
_entity.type
_entity.pdbx_description
1 polymer ?
#
loop_
_entity_poly.entity_id
_entity_poly.type
_entity_poly.pdbx_seq_one_letter_code
_entity_poly.pdbx_strand_id
1 'polypeptide(L)'
;MKLNIVFFALLIFSLIACNSAEHGHDAMQTTDKFEMPAMPEIDKEANVFFANLKDGQQVSSPLKVEMGVSGLSVDTANGKLKPASGHHHILIDLDSVATETVIPKDSVHIHFGNAQTTATLTLKPGTHKLTLQFADALHRSYGAKLTSSVVVVVKE
;
A
#
# COMPACT_ATOMS: atom_id res chain seq x y z
N MET A 1 -66.40 -74.38 -1.57
CA MET A 1 -65.16 -73.81 -1.92
C MET A 1 -65.44 -72.50 -2.67
N LYS A 2 -65.16 -71.35 -2.09
CA LYS A 2 -65.53 -70.03 -2.60
C LYS A 2 -64.38 -69.43 -3.40
N LEU A 3 -64.63 -69.17 -4.66
CA LEU A 3 -63.71 -68.57 -5.58
C LEU A 3 -63.85 -67.03 -5.51
N ASN A 4 -62.85 -66.31 -4.99
CA ASN A 4 -62.84 -64.85 -4.95
C ASN A 4 -62.14 -64.35 -6.21
N ILE A 5 -62.90 -63.67 -7.04
CA ILE A 5 -62.43 -62.95 -8.18
C ILE A 5 -62.01 -61.55 -7.72
N VAL A 6 -60.68 -61.22 -7.79
CA VAL A 6 -60.17 -59.90 -7.49
C VAL A 6 -60.12 -59.10 -8.79
N PHE A 7 -60.90 -58.01 -8.84
CA PHE A 7 -60.86 -57.06 -9.92
C PHE A 7 -59.60 -56.19 -9.83
N PHE A 8 -58.79 -56.26 -10.88
CA PHE A 8 -57.61 -55.41 -11.02
C PHE A 8 -58.00 -54.13 -11.80
N ALA A 9 -58.14 -53.02 -11.04
CA ALA A 9 -58.38 -51.72 -11.67
C ALA A 9 -57.09 -51.12 -12.19
N LEU A 10 -56.99 -51.01 -13.53
CA LEU A 10 -55.86 -50.38 -14.20
C LEU A 10 -55.98 -48.87 -14.10
N LEU A 11 -55.12 -48.26 -13.27
CA LEU A 11 -55.04 -46.81 -13.13
C LEU A 11 -54.04 -46.27 -14.16
N ILE A 12 -54.54 -45.61 -15.21
CA ILE A 12 -53.72 -44.94 -16.21
C ILE A 12 -53.24 -43.63 -15.62
N PHE A 13 -51.96 -43.56 -15.33
CA PHE A 13 -51.32 -42.33 -14.85
C PHE A 13 -50.80 -41.53 -16.05
N SER A 14 -51.51 -40.47 -16.39
CA SER A 14 -51.07 -39.51 -17.43
C SER A 14 -49.89 -38.70 -16.90
N LEU A 15 -48.70 -38.91 -17.45
CA LEU A 15 -47.51 -38.10 -17.20
C LEU A 15 -47.65 -36.76 -17.96
N ILE A 16 -47.97 -35.71 -17.22
CA ILE A 16 -47.82 -34.33 -17.69
C ILE A 16 -46.32 -33.99 -17.60
N ALA A 17 -45.65 -33.96 -18.74
CA ALA A 17 -44.30 -33.46 -18.80
C ALA A 17 -44.33 -31.94 -18.67
N CYS A 18 -43.99 -31.42 -17.48
CA CYS A 18 -43.63 -30.01 -17.32
C CYS A 18 -42.25 -29.80 -17.95
N ASN A 19 -42.21 -29.13 -19.09
CA ASN A 19 -41.01 -28.62 -19.69
C ASN A 19 -40.55 -27.40 -18.85
N SER A 20 -39.67 -27.64 -17.87
CA SER A 20 -39.00 -26.59 -17.15
C SER A 20 -37.92 -25.99 -18.07
N ALA A 21 -38.19 -24.79 -18.58
CA ALA A 21 -37.18 -23.97 -19.22
C ALA A 21 -36.10 -23.65 -18.16
N GLU A 22 -34.93 -24.27 -18.29
CA GLU A 22 -33.76 -23.89 -17.54
C GLU A 22 -33.39 -22.46 -17.99
N HIS A 23 -33.71 -21.49 -17.12
CA HIS A 23 -33.07 -20.19 -17.17
C HIS A 23 -31.64 -20.42 -16.68
N GLY A 24 -30.72 -20.58 -17.63
CA GLY A 24 -29.29 -20.49 -17.36
C GLY A 24 -29.00 -19.10 -16.79
N HIS A 25 -28.89 -19.01 -15.46
CA HIS A 25 -28.19 -17.91 -14.83
C HIS A 25 -26.70 -18.13 -15.15
N ASP A 26 -26.28 -17.61 -16.30
CA ASP A 26 -24.86 -17.26 -16.49
C ASP A 26 -24.52 -16.22 -15.42
N ALA A 27 -24.16 -16.70 -14.25
CA ALA A 27 -23.46 -15.93 -13.26
C ALA A 27 -22.06 -15.62 -13.85
N MET A 28 -22.02 -14.56 -14.64
CA MET A 28 -20.78 -13.91 -15.08
C MET A 28 -20.08 -13.39 -13.82
N GLN A 29 -19.42 -14.30 -13.07
CA GLN A 29 -18.45 -13.95 -12.07
C GLN A 29 -17.20 -13.46 -12.78
N THR A 30 -17.24 -12.24 -13.31
CA THR A 30 -16.04 -11.46 -13.48
C THR A 30 -15.55 -11.12 -12.08
N THR A 31 -14.77 -11.98 -11.50
CA THR A 31 -13.86 -11.57 -10.42
C THR A 31 -12.83 -10.67 -11.10
N ASP A 32 -13.17 -9.40 -11.26
CA ASP A 32 -12.18 -8.37 -11.55
C ASP A 32 -11.19 -8.41 -10.40
N LYS A 33 -10.13 -9.21 -10.60
CA LYS A 33 -9.00 -9.26 -9.70
C LYS A 33 -8.39 -7.87 -9.77
N PHE A 34 -8.65 -7.03 -8.77
CA PHE A 34 -7.98 -5.73 -8.67
C PHE A 34 -6.48 -6.01 -8.56
N GLU A 35 -5.79 -5.88 -9.67
CA GLU A 35 -4.34 -6.01 -9.74
C GLU A 35 -3.73 -4.63 -9.52
N MET A 36 -2.92 -4.51 -8.47
CA MET A 36 -2.21 -3.27 -8.20
C MET A 36 -1.29 -2.95 -9.37
N PRO A 37 -1.27 -1.72 -9.90
CA PRO A 37 -0.34 -1.34 -10.94
C PRO A 37 1.10 -1.62 -10.53
N ALA A 38 1.95 -2.04 -11.46
CA ALA A 38 3.38 -2.24 -11.19
C ALA A 38 4.02 -0.97 -10.60
N MET A 39 5.04 -1.15 -9.75
CA MET A 39 5.83 -0.03 -9.25
C MET A 39 6.51 0.69 -10.42
N PRO A 40 6.55 2.05 -10.41
CA PRO A 40 7.34 2.78 -11.39
C PRO A 40 8.82 2.40 -11.35
N GLU A 41 9.43 2.27 -12.51
CA GLU A 41 10.87 2.04 -12.60
C GLU A 41 11.66 3.24 -12.10
N ILE A 42 12.79 2.95 -11.44
CA ILE A 42 13.74 3.95 -10.92
C ILE A 42 15.15 3.59 -11.37
N ASP A 43 15.96 4.61 -11.64
CA ASP A 43 17.36 4.43 -11.93
C ASP A 43 18.08 3.74 -10.76
N LYS A 44 19.08 2.90 -11.08
CA LYS A 44 19.88 2.21 -10.06
C LYS A 44 20.72 3.18 -9.20
N GLU A 45 21.10 4.34 -9.76
CA GLU A 45 21.86 5.39 -9.07
C GLU A 45 20.95 6.38 -8.33
N ALA A 46 19.63 6.25 -8.46
CA ALA A 46 18.69 7.10 -7.73
C ALA A 46 18.84 6.92 -6.22
N ASN A 47 18.80 8.03 -5.50
CA ASN A 47 18.90 8.03 -4.03
C ASN A 47 18.13 9.18 -3.40
N VAL A 48 17.95 9.07 -2.09
CA VAL A 48 17.38 10.11 -1.22
C VAL A 48 18.40 10.44 -0.13
N PHE A 49 18.38 11.66 0.41
CA PHE A 49 19.34 12.08 1.44
C PHE A 49 18.79 13.22 2.31
N PHE A 50 19.31 13.32 3.53
CA PHE A 50 19.13 14.51 4.36
C PHE A 50 20.16 15.56 3.94
N ALA A 51 19.70 16.76 3.52
CA ALA A 51 20.58 17.81 3.02
C ALA A 51 21.28 18.58 4.16
N ASN A 52 20.68 18.65 5.33
CA ASN A 52 21.16 19.47 6.45
C ASN A 52 21.48 18.68 7.74
N LEU A 53 21.38 17.35 7.71
CA LEU A 53 21.69 16.51 8.86
C LEU A 53 22.86 15.58 8.59
N LYS A 54 23.62 15.28 9.64
CA LYS A 54 24.72 14.32 9.64
C LYS A 54 24.54 13.33 10.80
N ASP A 55 25.08 12.13 10.60
CA ASP A 55 25.07 11.12 11.65
C ASP A 55 25.79 11.59 12.93
N GLY A 56 25.20 11.32 14.08
CA GLY A 56 25.69 11.77 15.38
C GLY A 56 25.50 13.27 15.68
N GLN A 57 24.79 14.03 14.84
CA GLN A 57 24.62 15.47 15.03
C GLN A 57 23.81 15.79 16.28
N GLN A 58 24.31 16.74 17.08
CA GLN A 58 23.52 17.34 18.17
C GLN A 58 22.60 18.41 17.60
N VAL A 59 21.32 18.35 17.97
CA VAL A 59 20.26 19.23 17.46
C VAL A 59 19.36 19.72 18.59
N SER A 60 18.59 20.77 18.33
CA SER A 60 17.52 21.24 19.21
C SER A 60 16.14 20.87 18.61
N SER A 61 15.14 20.77 19.45
CA SER A 61 13.75 20.63 19.03
C SER A 61 13.02 21.98 19.19
N PRO A 62 12.22 22.44 18.22
CA PRO A 62 11.88 21.80 16.93
C PRO A 62 13.07 21.72 15.95
N LEU A 63 13.24 20.57 15.28
CA LEU A 63 14.30 20.31 14.32
C LEU A 63 13.84 20.61 12.89
N LYS A 64 14.53 21.52 12.18
CA LYS A 64 14.34 21.70 10.74
C LYS A 64 15.07 20.58 10.00
N VAL A 65 14.35 19.91 9.09
CA VAL A 65 14.88 18.84 8.23
C VAL A 65 14.74 19.26 6.77
N GLU A 66 15.81 19.07 5.98
CA GLU A 66 15.82 19.27 4.55
C GLU A 66 16.08 17.94 3.86
N MET A 67 15.17 17.59 2.94
CA MET A 67 15.12 16.30 2.25
C MET A 67 15.45 16.48 0.77
N GLY A 68 16.37 15.69 0.25
CA GLY A 68 16.80 15.74 -1.14
C GLY A 68 16.63 14.41 -1.86
N VAL A 69 16.62 14.49 -3.18
CA VAL A 69 16.64 13.34 -4.11
C VAL A 69 17.70 13.54 -5.18
N SER A 70 18.20 12.45 -5.73
CA SER A 70 19.03 12.44 -6.95
C SER A 70 18.49 11.38 -7.90
N GLY A 71 18.38 11.71 -9.20
CA GLY A 71 17.79 10.80 -10.21
C GLY A 71 16.27 10.57 -10.06
N LEU A 72 15.59 11.41 -9.29
CA LEU A 72 14.16 11.32 -9.00
C LEU A 72 13.49 12.69 -9.05
N SER A 73 12.18 12.70 -9.19
CA SER A 73 11.33 13.89 -9.02
C SER A 73 10.47 13.78 -7.78
N VAL A 74 10.45 14.83 -6.93
CA VAL A 74 9.51 14.91 -5.82
C VAL A 74 8.18 15.42 -6.36
N ASP A 75 7.10 14.67 -6.14
CA ASP A 75 5.76 14.97 -6.66
C ASP A 75 4.69 14.73 -5.58
N THR A 76 3.47 15.13 -5.88
CA THR A 76 2.33 14.96 -4.98
C THR A 76 1.82 13.52 -4.95
N ALA A 77 1.38 13.08 -3.78
CA ALA A 77 0.73 11.77 -3.57
C ALA A 77 -0.73 11.81 -4.05
N ASN A 78 -0.95 11.92 -5.36
CA ASN A 78 -2.28 12.12 -5.98
C ASN A 78 -2.84 10.86 -6.65
N GLY A 79 -2.24 9.69 -6.41
CA GLY A 79 -2.63 8.41 -7.00
C GLY A 79 -2.20 8.19 -8.45
N LYS A 80 -1.55 9.17 -9.09
CA LYS A 80 -1.11 9.06 -10.49
C LYS A 80 0.36 8.66 -10.54
N LEU A 81 0.63 7.41 -10.87
CA LEU A 81 2.00 6.89 -11.00
C LEU A 81 2.74 7.57 -12.16
N LYS A 82 3.98 7.95 -11.92
CA LYS A 82 4.92 8.50 -12.91
C LYS A 82 6.29 7.84 -12.73
N PRO A 83 7.04 7.59 -13.82
CA PRO A 83 8.40 7.08 -13.73
C PRO A 83 9.30 7.99 -12.88
N ALA A 84 10.20 7.39 -12.12
CA ALA A 84 11.21 8.07 -11.30
C ALA A 84 10.64 9.21 -10.43
N SER A 85 9.43 9.05 -9.90
CA SER A 85 8.71 10.08 -9.16
C SER A 85 8.09 9.53 -7.87
N GLY A 86 7.95 10.40 -6.88
CA GLY A 86 7.35 10.03 -5.60
C GLY A 86 7.41 11.17 -4.58
N HIS A 87 7.25 10.81 -3.31
CA HIS A 87 7.25 11.77 -2.20
C HIS A 87 7.97 11.22 -0.98
N HIS A 88 8.38 12.12 -0.11
CA HIS A 88 9.11 11.77 1.10
C HIS A 88 8.19 11.31 2.25
N HIS A 89 8.73 10.40 3.04
CA HIS A 89 8.31 10.09 4.40
C HIS A 89 9.52 10.19 5.33
N ILE A 90 9.32 10.52 6.59
CA ILE A 90 10.33 10.36 7.65
C ILE A 90 9.80 9.35 8.65
N LEU A 91 10.58 8.32 8.90
CA LEU A 91 10.33 7.30 9.90
C LEU A 91 11.17 7.66 11.14
N ILE A 92 10.53 7.75 12.32
CA ILE A 92 11.19 8.10 13.58
C ILE A 92 11.43 6.80 14.35
N ASP A 93 12.70 6.53 14.67
CA ASP A 93 13.17 5.35 15.43
C ASP A 93 12.80 4.00 14.76
N LEU A 94 12.64 4.02 13.44
CA LEU A 94 12.31 2.87 12.61
C LEU A 94 13.33 2.69 11.49
N ASP A 95 13.39 1.46 10.96
CA ASP A 95 14.10 1.11 9.73
C ASP A 95 13.24 1.39 8.49
N SER A 96 13.71 0.97 7.31
CA SER A 96 12.95 1.10 6.06
C SER A 96 11.69 0.22 6.07
N VAL A 97 10.66 0.70 5.39
CA VAL A 97 9.48 -0.11 5.05
C VAL A 97 9.79 -0.97 3.82
N ALA A 98 9.33 -2.21 3.80
CA ALA A 98 9.57 -3.14 2.69
C ALA A 98 9.02 -2.60 1.35
N THR A 99 9.63 -3.00 0.24
CA THR A 99 9.19 -2.63 -1.11
C THR A 99 7.73 -3.00 -1.34
N GLU A 100 7.00 -2.15 -2.08
CA GLU A 100 5.58 -2.29 -2.41
C GLU A 100 4.60 -2.22 -1.22
N THR A 101 5.11 -2.11 0.00
CA THR A 101 4.27 -1.92 1.18
C THR A 101 3.79 -0.47 1.27
N VAL A 102 2.50 -0.28 1.49
CA VAL A 102 1.93 1.04 1.73
C VAL A 102 2.42 1.55 3.09
N ILE A 103 3.06 2.71 3.10
CA ILE A 103 3.60 3.31 4.33
C ILE A 103 2.44 3.84 5.17
N PRO A 104 2.31 3.45 6.45
CA PRO A 104 1.30 3.99 7.36
C PRO A 104 1.43 5.51 7.53
N LYS A 105 0.40 6.13 8.06
CA LYS A 105 0.42 7.53 8.49
C LYS A 105 0.08 7.59 9.96
N ASP A 106 1.08 7.82 10.80
CA ASP A 106 0.95 7.91 12.25
C ASP A 106 2.05 8.82 12.85
N SER A 107 2.24 8.78 14.16
CA SER A 107 3.20 9.64 14.88
C SER A 107 4.67 9.33 14.60
N VAL A 108 4.99 8.17 14.02
CA VAL A 108 6.37 7.74 13.69
C VAL A 108 6.60 7.57 12.19
N HIS A 109 5.54 7.61 11.38
CA HIS A 109 5.59 7.62 9.91
C HIS A 109 5.07 8.96 9.40
N ILE A 110 5.95 9.97 9.34
CA ILE A 110 5.56 11.33 8.94
C ILE A 110 5.49 11.43 7.42
N HIS A 111 4.36 11.87 6.91
CA HIS A 111 4.03 11.89 5.48
C HIS A 111 4.13 13.28 4.87
N PHE A 112 4.78 13.41 3.71
CA PHE A 112 5.01 14.67 2.97
C PHE A 112 4.40 14.62 1.55
N GLY A 113 3.11 14.29 1.45
CA GLY A 113 2.41 14.01 0.19
C GLY A 113 2.10 15.22 -0.70
N ASN A 114 2.51 16.43 -0.33
CA ASN A 114 2.37 17.64 -1.16
C ASN A 114 3.72 18.07 -1.77
N ALA A 115 4.59 17.12 -2.10
CA ALA A 115 5.92 17.36 -2.65
C ALA A 115 6.83 18.23 -1.75
N GLN A 116 6.65 18.19 -0.43
CA GLN A 116 7.50 18.93 0.49
C GLN A 116 8.91 18.33 0.51
N THR A 117 9.90 19.21 0.50
CA THR A 117 11.32 18.90 0.65
C THR A 117 11.90 19.43 1.96
N THR A 118 11.08 20.05 2.79
CA THR A 118 11.45 20.54 4.11
C THR A 118 10.38 20.17 5.13
N ALA A 119 10.80 19.97 6.39
CA ALA A 119 9.91 19.65 7.49
C ALA A 119 10.43 20.28 8.78
N THR A 120 9.54 20.40 9.78
CA THR A 120 9.90 20.71 11.15
C THR A 120 9.39 19.57 12.03
N LEU A 121 10.31 18.89 12.73
CA LEU A 121 10.01 17.76 13.62
C LEU A 121 10.09 18.20 15.06
N THR A 122 9.07 17.89 15.86
CA THR A 122 9.14 18.03 17.33
C THR A 122 9.51 16.67 17.91
N LEU A 123 10.74 16.57 18.42
CA LEU A 123 11.29 15.36 19.01
C LEU A 123 11.50 15.58 20.51
N LYS A 124 11.38 14.51 21.29
CA LYS A 124 11.75 14.54 22.71
C LYS A 124 13.28 14.60 22.86
N PRO A 125 13.83 15.11 23.98
CA PRO A 125 15.24 14.96 24.25
C PRO A 125 15.69 13.49 24.23
N GLY A 126 16.88 13.23 23.68
CA GLY A 126 17.43 11.88 23.54
C GLY A 126 18.00 11.59 22.16
N THR A 127 18.38 10.35 21.94
CA THR A 127 18.91 9.86 20.65
C THR A 127 17.78 9.33 19.80
N HIS A 128 17.70 9.82 18.57
CA HIS A 128 16.69 9.41 17.59
C HIS A 128 17.34 8.99 16.27
N LYS A 129 16.86 7.90 15.70
CA LYS A 129 17.12 7.53 14.31
C LYS A 129 16.05 8.15 13.43
N LEU A 130 16.46 8.96 12.45
CA LEU A 130 15.57 9.47 11.41
C LEU A 130 15.88 8.72 10.11
N THR A 131 14.88 8.05 9.56
CA THR A 131 14.99 7.35 8.29
C THR A 131 14.13 8.06 7.24
N LEU A 132 14.76 8.66 6.24
CA LEU A 132 14.11 9.20 5.06
C LEU A 132 13.74 8.04 4.16
N GLN A 133 12.48 7.91 3.80
CA GLN A 133 11.94 6.87 2.94
C GLN A 133 11.21 7.52 1.77
N PHE A 134 11.44 7.04 0.55
CA PHE A 134 10.69 7.50 -0.62
C PHE A 134 9.58 6.52 -0.99
N ALA A 135 8.44 7.05 -1.44
CA ALA A 135 7.28 6.28 -1.84
C ALA A 135 6.66 6.82 -3.13
N ASP A 136 6.00 5.95 -3.89
CA ASP A 136 5.27 6.32 -5.09
C ASP A 136 3.96 7.09 -4.79
N ALA A 137 3.24 7.52 -5.83
CA ALA A 137 2.00 8.28 -5.68
C ALA A 137 0.85 7.50 -4.99
N LEU A 138 0.98 6.18 -4.81
CA LEU A 138 0.08 5.32 -4.05
C LEU A 138 0.59 5.01 -2.63
N HIS A 139 1.62 5.73 -2.15
CA HIS A 139 2.28 5.56 -0.86
C HIS A 139 3.03 4.23 -0.70
N ARG A 140 3.31 3.51 -1.79
CA ARG A 140 4.09 2.27 -1.73
C ARG A 140 5.58 2.60 -1.64
N SER A 141 6.22 2.03 -0.65
CA SER A 141 7.66 2.16 -0.42
C SER A 141 8.48 1.59 -1.58
N TYR A 142 9.52 2.28 -1.99
CA TYR A 142 10.57 1.74 -2.87
C TYR A 142 11.57 0.85 -2.12
N GLY A 143 11.31 0.53 -0.86
CA GLY A 143 12.14 -0.32 -0.02
C GLY A 143 13.46 0.34 0.41
N ALA A 144 14.39 -0.47 0.89
CA ALA A 144 15.69 -0.02 1.38
C ALA A 144 16.54 0.71 0.32
N LYS A 145 16.25 0.52 -0.96
CA LYS A 145 16.96 1.18 -2.06
C LYS A 145 16.81 2.71 -2.02
N LEU A 146 15.63 3.21 -1.67
CA LEU A 146 15.36 4.65 -1.58
C LEU A 146 15.13 5.05 -0.12
N THR A 147 16.14 4.78 0.72
CA THR A 147 16.22 5.25 2.10
C THR A 147 17.57 5.90 2.39
N SER A 148 17.56 6.79 3.38
CA SER A 148 18.76 7.34 4.00
C SER A 148 18.49 7.52 5.49
N SER A 149 19.40 7.14 6.35
CA SER A 149 19.21 7.27 7.80
C SER A 149 20.31 8.10 8.44
N VAL A 150 19.95 8.87 9.45
CA VAL A 150 20.88 9.56 10.34
C VAL A 150 20.45 9.37 11.78
N VAL A 151 21.40 9.28 12.68
CA VAL A 151 21.16 9.35 14.13
C VAL A 151 21.41 10.78 14.58
N VAL A 152 20.45 11.38 15.32
CA VAL A 152 20.60 12.71 15.90
C VAL A 152 20.44 12.64 17.42
N VAL A 153 21.10 13.55 18.14
CA VAL A 153 20.98 13.69 19.59
C VAL A 153 20.29 15.01 19.91
N VAL A 154 19.03 14.92 20.33
CA VAL A 154 18.21 16.09 20.70
C VAL A 154 18.58 16.51 22.11
N LYS A 155 19.01 17.77 22.29
CA LYS A 155 19.33 18.35 23.57
C LYS A 155 18.08 18.63 24.41
N GLU A 156 18.25 18.64 25.74
CA GLU A 156 17.22 19.12 26.66
C GLU A 156 16.98 20.63 26.50
#